data_8dd0fb1f4ba1f4fda6b79d3c879fb4c4
#
_entry.id   8dd0fb1f4ba1f4fda6b79d3c879fb4c4
#
_cell.length_a   1.000
_cell.length_b   1.000
_cell.length_c   1.000
_cell.angle_alpha   90.00
_cell.angle_beta   90.00
_cell.angle_gamma   90.00
#
_symmetry.space_group_name_H-M   'P 1'
#
loop_
_entity.id
_entity.type
_entity.pdbx_description
1 polymer ?
#
loop_
_entity_poly.entity_id
_entity_poly.type
_entity_poly.pdbx_seq_one_letter_code
_entity_poly.pdbx_strand_id
1 'polypeptide(L)' 'MSKELSYYRLYLRKYLVNTDDPRKDIEDFINSRADLAEREWEERRRDGLTVDQAQECAIAVLMDGVD' A
#
# COMPACT_ATOMS: atom_id res chain seq x y z
N MET A 1 4.82 -13.53 -9.01
CA MET A 1 4.31 -12.88 -7.79
C MET A 1 5.08 -11.61 -7.52
N SER A 2 4.40 -10.54 -7.25
CA SER A 2 5.01 -9.23 -7.12
C SER A 2 5.53 -9.01 -5.71
N LYS A 3 6.80 -8.62 -5.59
CA LYS A 3 7.40 -8.27 -4.30
C LYS A 3 6.80 -6.96 -3.78
N GLU A 4 6.46 -6.06 -4.69
CA GLU A 4 5.90 -4.77 -4.33
C GLU A 4 4.53 -4.94 -3.67
N LEU A 5 3.73 -5.87 -4.17
CA LEU A 5 2.42 -6.16 -3.59
C LEU A 5 2.59 -6.72 -2.18
N SER A 6 3.53 -7.63 -1.98
CA SER A 6 3.81 -8.18 -0.66
C SER A 6 4.29 -7.10 0.30
N TYR A 7 5.12 -6.19 -0.17
CA TYR A 7 5.62 -5.10 0.64
C TYR A 7 4.47 -4.22 1.18
N TYR A 8 3.55 -3.85 0.30
CA TYR A 8 2.44 -2.98 0.71
C TYR A 8 1.48 -3.70 1.65
N ARG A 9 1.26 -4.99 1.43
CA ARG A 9 0.42 -5.76 2.34
C ARG A 9 1.02 -5.80 3.74
N LEU A 10 2.32 -6.07 3.82
CA LEU A 10 3.00 -6.12 5.11
C LEU A 10 3.02 -4.75 5.79
N TYR A 11 3.25 -3.72 5.02
CA TYR A 11 3.27 -2.36 5.54
C TYR A 11 1.92 -2.01 6.19
N LEU A 12 0.84 -2.22 5.46
CA LEU A 12 -0.49 -1.89 5.95
C LEU A 12 -0.87 -2.75 7.14
N ARG A 13 -0.60 -4.05 7.07
CA ARG A 13 -0.93 -4.94 8.16
C ARG A 13 -0.21 -4.56 9.45
N LYS A 14 1.06 -4.23 9.32
CA LYS A 14 1.85 -3.82 10.48
C LYS A 14 1.28 -2.55 11.10
N TYR A 15 0.88 -1.60 10.27
CA TYR A 15 0.26 -0.38 10.76
C TYR A 15 -1.04 -0.69 11.51
N LEU A 16 -1.88 -1.54 10.94
CA LEU A 16 -3.17 -1.87 11.54
C LEU A 16 -2.98 -2.61 12.87
N VAL A 17 -1.99 -3.49 12.95
CA VAL A 17 -1.66 -4.20 14.19
C VAL A 17 -1.17 -3.21 15.24
N ASN A 18 -0.28 -2.31 14.85
CA ASN A 18 0.30 -1.34 15.79
C ASN A 18 -0.74 -0.38 16.35
N THR A 19 -1.76 -0.05 15.58
CA THR A 19 -2.83 0.84 16.02
C THR A 19 -4.04 0.08 16.57
N ASP A 20 -3.93 -1.25 16.64
CA ASP A 20 -5.01 -2.11 17.12
C ASP A 20 -6.30 -1.88 16.33
N ASP A 21 -6.19 -1.72 15.04
CA ASP A 21 -7.32 -1.49 14.16
C ASP A 21 -8.00 -2.82 13.86
N PRO A 22 -9.33 -2.94 14.01
CA PRO A 22 -10.02 -4.21 13.74
C PRO A 22 -9.87 -4.69 12.29
N ARG A 23 -9.53 -3.79 11.36
CA ARG A 23 -9.32 -4.19 9.95
C ARG A 23 -8.05 -5.02 9.75
N LYS A 24 -7.20 -5.13 10.79
CA LYS A 24 -5.97 -5.91 10.68
C LYS A 24 -6.22 -7.37 10.30
N ASP A 25 -7.41 -7.88 10.58
CA ASP A 25 -7.78 -9.26 10.27
C ASP A 25 -8.61 -9.39 9.01
N ILE A 26 -8.87 -8.29 8.30
CA ILE A 26 -9.67 -8.31 7.07
C ILE A 26 -8.72 -8.34 5.87
N GLU A 27 -8.44 -9.56 5.38
CA GLU A 27 -7.47 -9.73 4.30
C GLU A 27 -7.92 -9.07 3.01
N ASP A 28 -9.21 -9.12 2.70
CA ASP A 28 -9.73 -8.48 1.48
C ASP A 28 -9.45 -6.99 1.48
N PHE A 29 -9.61 -6.34 2.62
CA PHE A 29 -9.31 -4.91 2.74
C PHE A 29 -7.83 -4.66 2.48
N ILE A 30 -6.96 -5.43 3.13
CA ILE A 30 -5.52 -5.27 2.99
C ILE A 30 -5.08 -5.53 1.55
N ASN A 31 -5.59 -6.60 0.95
CA ASN A 31 -5.22 -6.96 -0.42
C ASN A 31 -5.68 -5.90 -1.42
N SER A 32 -6.89 -5.39 -1.24
CA SER A 32 -7.44 -4.36 -2.14
C SER A 32 -6.61 -3.09 -2.08
N ARG A 33 -6.25 -2.66 -0.87
CA ARG A 33 -5.45 -1.45 -0.71
C ARG A 33 -4.05 -1.64 -1.27
N ALA A 34 -3.45 -2.80 -1.04
CA ALA A 34 -2.12 -3.11 -1.56
C ALA A 34 -2.11 -3.12 -3.08
N ASP A 35 -3.15 -3.65 -3.69
CA ASP A 35 -3.28 -3.67 -5.15
C ASP A 35 -3.35 -2.25 -5.71
N LEU A 36 -4.13 -1.39 -5.07
CA LEU A 36 -4.24 0.01 -5.48
C LEU A 36 -2.90 0.72 -5.34
N ALA A 37 -2.18 0.44 -4.26
CA ALA A 37 -0.88 1.06 -4.04
C ALA A 37 0.12 0.63 -5.11
N GLU A 38 0.12 -0.64 -5.49
CA GLU A 38 1.02 -1.13 -6.53
C GLU A 38 0.71 -0.47 -7.86
N ARG A 39 -0.56 -0.31 -8.19
CA ARG A 39 -0.95 0.37 -9.43
C ARG A 39 -0.49 1.81 -9.42
N GLU A 40 -0.65 2.49 -8.30
CA GLU A 40 -0.22 3.88 -8.18
C GLU A 40 1.28 3.98 -8.40
N TRP A 41 2.05 3.07 -7.80
CA TRP A 41 3.49 3.04 -7.98
C TRP A 41 3.87 2.90 -9.45
N GLU A 42 3.23 1.95 -10.15
CA GLU A 42 3.52 1.70 -11.55
C GLU A 42 3.19 2.90 -12.41
N GLU A 43 2.04 3.54 -12.16
CA GLU A 43 1.63 4.71 -12.91
C GLU A 43 2.57 5.88 -12.69
N ARG A 44 2.99 6.10 -11.46
CA ARG A 44 3.91 7.21 -11.16
C ARG A 44 5.28 6.96 -11.77
N ARG A 45 5.75 5.73 -11.78
CA ARG A 45 7.00 5.40 -12.45
C ARG A 45 6.90 5.64 -13.96
N ARG A 46 5.77 5.31 -14.52
CA ARG A 46 5.51 5.55 -15.94
C ARG A 46 5.49 7.03 -16.27
N ASP A 47 5.03 7.84 -15.33
CA ASP A 47 5.00 9.29 -15.49
C ASP A 47 6.38 9.93 -15.32
N GLY A 48 7.38 9.15 -14.97
CA GLY A 48 8.74 9.64 -14.84
C GLY A 48 9.20 9.97 -13.43
N LEU A 49 8.38 9.70 -12.43
CA LEU A 49 8.79 9.93 -11.04
C LEU A 49 9.87 8.93 -10.64
N THR A 50 10.70 9.35 -9.69
CA THR A 50 11.71 8.44 -9.13
C THR A 50 11.05 7.33 -8.34
N VAL A 51 11.82 6.28 -8.03
CA VAL A 51 11.33 5.18 -7.20
C VAL A 51 10.80 5.70 -5.86
N ASP A 52 11.54 6.60 -5.23
CA ASP A 52 11.14 7.16 -3.93
C ASP A 52 9.86 7.97 -4.04
N GLN A 53 9.74 8.79 -5.08
CA GLN A 53 8.54 9.60 -5.29
C GLN A 53 7.33 8.71 -5.57
N ALA A 54 7.51 7.70 -6.41
CA ALA A 54 6.43 6.77 -6.73
C ALA A 54 5.99 6.01 -5.48
N GLN A 55 6.94 5.62 -4.64
CA GLN A 55 6.63 4.91 -3.41
C GLN A 55 5.85 5.77 -2.43
N GLU A 56 6.21 7.04 -2.32
CA GLU A 56 5.45 7.97 -1.47
C GLU A 56 4.00 8.07 -1.93
N CYS A 57 3.80 8.17 -3.23
CA CYS A 57 2.44 8.22 -3.78
C CYS A 57 1.69 6.91 -3.50
N ALA A 58 2.36 5.79 -3.65
CA ALA A 58 1.75 4.49 -3.41
C ALA A 58 1.35 4.32 -1.95
N ILE A 59 2.21 4.75 -1.04
CA ILE A 59 1.90 4.66 0.39
C ILE A 59 0.73 5.59 0.75
N ALA A 60 0.67 6.76 0.13
CA ALA A 60 -0.44 7.66 0.36
C ALA A 60 -1.77 7.01 -0.06
N VAL A 61 -1.79 6.30 -1.18
CA VAL A 61 -2.96 5.57 -1.62
C VAL A 61 -3.28 4.42 -0.66
N LEU A 62 -2.24 3.71 -0.23
CA LEU A 62 -2.40 2.58 0.69
C LEU A 62 -3.06 3.01 1.98
N MET A 63 -2.67 4.16 2.51
CA MET A 63 -3.12 4.65 3.80
C MET A 63 -4.34 5.55 3.73
N ASP A 64 -4.85 5.80 2.53
CA ASP A 64 -6.01 6.67 2.34
C ASP A 64 -7.22 6.12 3.10
N GLY A 65 -7.73 6.92 4.02
CA GLY A 65 -8.88 6.51 4.83
C GLY A 65 -8.54 5.56 5.97
N VAL A 66 -7.28 5.21 6.12
CA VAL A 66 -6.85 4.27 7.17
C VAL A 66 -6.47 5.02 8.45
N ASP A 67 -5.76 6.11 8.31
CA ASP A 67 -5.28 6.90 9.47
C ASP A 67 -6.12 8.15 9.78
#